data_763660867affd3f591969d29a15882ed
#
_entry.id   763660867affd3f591969d29a15882ed
#
_cell.length_a   1.000
_cell.length_b   1.000
_cell.length_c   1.000
_cell.angle_alpha   90.00
_cell.angle_beta   90.00
_cell.angle_gamma   90.00
#
_symmetry.space_group_name_H-M   'P 1'
#
loop_
_entity.id
_entity.type
_entity.pdbx_description
1 polymer ?
#
loop_
_entity_poly.entity_id
_entity_poly.type
_entity_poly.pdbx_seq_one_letter_code
_entity_poly.pdbx_strand_id
1 'polypeptide(L)'
;KNYDAAIQGAGLDLENVNYIKPEKNVVQYNDDYKYEKLFSVEAHKSSEYDIKFISKSLKLIDGRHIVATDKNKVLIHKDLAEANNLKVGDTIKATKSAGDFNASTLSKSDYDLEIVGIFESENTERAGHKLEMPENLLITDVDTIKTLYGYSDGNVKYTNATFNTDTDVDKVTSKFKDIPTDWNKYTIVKSEDTFLALSKSFDSLDK
;
A
#
# COMPACT_ATOMS: atom_id res chain seq x y z
N LYS A 1 19.45 -7.23 4.26
CA LYS A 1 19.31 -5.96 3.53
C LYS A 1 17.92 -5.41 3.80
N ASN A 2 17.87 -4.25 4.42
CA ASN A 2 16.65 -3.64 4.91
C ASN A 2 16.07 -2.73 3.81
N TYR A 3 15.26 -3.27 2.94
CA TYR A 3 14.60 -2.51 1.90
C TYR A 3 13.19 -3.02 1.61
N ASP A 4 12.36 -2.16 1.08
CA ASP A 4 11.06 -2.47 0.50
C ASP A 4 11.02 -2.08 -0.97
N ALA A 5 10.25 -2.81 -1.75
CA ALA A 5 9.85 -2.43 -3.09
C ALA A 5 8.35 -2.63 -3.21
N ALA A 6 7.65 -1.60 -3.67
CA ALA A 6 6.21 -1.53 -3.64
C ALA A 6 5.60 -1.38 -5.04
N ILE A 7 4.44 -2.01 -5.20
CA ILE A 7 3.52 -1.80 -6.32
C ILE A 7 2.30 -1.07 -5.77
N GLN A 8 2.06 0.13 -6.25
CA GLN A 8 0.91 0.97 -5.87
C GLN A 8 -0.10 1.06 -7.01
N GLY A 9 -1.29 1.51 -6.70
CA GLY A 9 -2.34 1.76 -7.69
C GLY A 9 -3.09 0.49 -8.14
N ALA A 10 -2.96 -0.60 -7.39
CA ALA A 10 -3.76 -1.80 -7.60
C ALA A 10 -5.12 -1.71 -6.88
N GLY A 11 -6.07 -2.53 -7.28
CA GLY A 11 -7.38 -2.63 -6.67
C GLY A 11 -7.89 -4.07 -6.64
N LEU A 12 -8.58 -4.43 -5.58
CA LEU A 12 -9.24 -5.72 -5.41
C LEU A 12 -10.68 -5.50 -4.94
N ASP A 13 -11.60 -6.32 -5.44
CA ASP A 13 -12.94 -6.44 -4.88
C ASP A 13 -12.92 -7.44 -3.74
N LEU A 14 -13.48 -7.07 -2.59
CA LEU A 14 -13.64 -7.97 -1.46
C LEU A 14 -15.09 -8.44 -1.36
N GLU A 15 -15.27 -9.75 -1.20
CA GLU A 15 -16.56 -10.34 -0.87
C GLU A 15 -16.80 -10.26 0.64
N ASN A 16 -18.02 -9.84 1.02
CA ASN A 16 -18.47 -9.80 2.42
C ASN A 16 -17.62 -8.93 3.37
N VAL A 17 -16.90 -7.96 2.85
CA VAL A 17 -16.19 -6.96 3.65
C VAL A 17 -16.78 -5.58 3.35
N ASN A 18 -17.30 -4.93 4.37
CA ASN A 18 -17.84 -3.58 4.27
C ASN A 18 -16.71 -2.57 4.46
N TYR A 19 -16.55 -1.64 3.51
CA TYR A 19 -15.57 -0.56 3.63
C TYR A 19 -15.99 0.45 4.71
N ILE A 20 -15.02 1.20 5.21
CA ILE A 20 -15.25 2.31 6.13
C ILE A 20 -15.72 3.52 5.33
N LYS A 21 -16.89 4.06 5.71
CA LYS A 21 -17.50 5.21 5.01
C LYS A 21 -16.81 6.51 5.41
N PRO A 22 -16.60 7.43 4.45
CA PRO A 22 -16.17 8.80 4.78
C PRO A 22 -17.19 9.48 5.69
N GLU A 23 -16.72 10.24 6.66
CA GLU A 23 -17.59 11.03 7.56
C GLU A 23 -18.11 12.30 6.88
N LYS A 24 -17.34 12.85 5.94
CA LYS A 24 -17.71 14.01 5.14
C LYS A 24 -17.82 13.60 3.67
N ASN A 25 -19.02 13.68 3.11
CA ASN A 25 -19.22 13.49 1.68
C ASN A 25 -18.63 14.69 0.92
N VAL A 26 -17.41 14.54 0.46
CA VAL A 26 -16.73 15.59 -0.29
C VAL A 26 -17.06 15.55 -1.78
N VAL A 27 -17.36 14.38 -2.33
CA VAL A 27 -17.79 14.22 -3.73
C VAL A 27 -18.68 12.98 -3.84
N GLN A 28 -19.92 13.17 -4.30
CA GLN A 28 -20.72 12.05 -4.80
C GLN A 28 -20.26 11.74 -6.23
N TYR A 29 -19.54 10.64 -6.39
CA TYR A 29 -19.40 10.04 -7.71
C TYR A 29 -20.68 9.27 -8.03
N ASN A 30 -21.32 9.59 -9.13
CA ASN A 30 -22.54 8.91 -9.60
C ASN A 30 -22.33 7.41 -9.93
N ASP A 31 -21.11 6.90 -9.77
CA ASP A 31 -20.71 5.53 -10.06
C ASP A 31 -20.33 4.72 -8.82
N ASP A 32 -20.72 5.14 -7.63
CA ASP A 32 -20.36 4.48 -6.36
C ASP A 32 -20.70 2.99 -6.35
N TYR A 33 -21.75 2.56 -7.00
CA TYR A 33 -22.12 1.14 -7.07
C TYR A 33 -21.10 0.27 -7.83
N LYS A 34 -20.36 0.83 -8.78
CA LYS A 34 -19.29 0.10 -9.51
C LYS A 34 -18.10 -0.21 -8.61
N TYR A 35 -17.90 0.59 -7.59
CA TYR A 35 -16.76 0.54 -6.69
C TYR A 35 -17.14 0.09 -5.29
N GLU A 36 -18.38 -0.39 -5.10
CA GLU A 36 -18.89 -0.77 -3.78
C GLU A 36 -18.00 -1.81 -3.08
N LYS A 37 -17.45 -2.76 -3.86
CA LYS A 37 -16.57 -3.82 -3.35
C LYS A 37 -15.08 -3.52 -3.49
N LEU A 38 -14.72 -2.42 -4.17
CA LEU A 38 -13.36 -2.09 -4.51
C LEU A 38 -12.61 -1.52 -3.30
N PHE A 39 -11.41 -2.07 -3.08
CA PHE A 39 -10.43 -1.57 -2.11
C PHE A 39 -9.14 -1.22 -2.82
N SER A 40 -8.49 -0.13 -2.40
CA SER A 40 -7.13 0.19 -2.80
C SER A 40 -6.15 -0.83 -2.23
N VAL A 41 -5.19 -1.24 -3.03
CA VAL A 41 -4.20 -2.24 -2.67
C VAL A 41 -2.80 -1.73 -2.97
N GLU A 42 -1.91 -1.93 -2.02
CA GLU A 42 -0.47 -1.82 -2.22
C GLU A 42 0.18 -3.16 -1.94
N ALA A 43 1.09 -3.56 -2.82
CA ALA A 43 1.91 -4.74 -2.61
C ALA A 43 3.33 -4.34 -2.19
N HIS A 44 3.85 -5.02 -1.19
CA HIS A 44 5.17 -4.75 -0.62
C HIS A 44 6.00 -6.02 -0.53
N LYS A 45 7.30 -5.90 -0.75
CA LYS A 45 8.26 -6.98 -0.42
C LYS A 45 8.49 -7.07 1.07
N SER A 46 8.51 -5.93 1.75
CA SER A 46 8.79 -5.83 3.18
C SER A 46 8.09 -4.60 3.72
N SER A 47 6.86 -4.72 4.16
CA SER A 47 6.06 -3.57 4.61
C SER A 47 6.67 -2.83 5.79
N GLU A 48 7.47 -3.50 6.61
CA GLU A 48 8.22 -2.89 7.72
C GLU A 48 9.11 -1.73 7.27
N TYR A 49 9.64 -1.80 6.05
CA TYR A 49 10.53 -0.79 5.48
C TYR A 49 9.83 0.19 4.54
N ASP A 50 8.51 0.12 4.41
CA ASP A 50 7.74 1.17 3.74
C ASP A 50 7.81 2.48 4.52
N ILE A 51 7.93 3.58 3.80
CA ILE A 51 8.06 4.93 4.40
C ILE A 51 6.92 5.24 5.37
N LYS A 52 5.71 4.75 5.12
CA LYS A 52 4.55 4.97 6.00
C LYS A 52 4.71 4.30 7.36
N PHE A 53 5.33 3.12 7.42
CA PHE A 53 5.64 2.45 8.69
C PHE A 53 6.89 3.03 9.35
N ILE A 54 7.92 3.37 8.58
CA ILE A 54 9.15 4.00 9.11
C ILE A 54 8.82 5.36 9.74
N SER A 55 8.00 6.17 9.09
CA SER A 55 7.57 7.48 9.59
C SER A 55 6.54 7.41 10.71
N LYS A 56 6.00 6.21 10.98
CA LYS A 56 4.94 5.93 11.94
C LYS A 56 3.58 6.55 11.60
N SER A 57 3.37 7.01 10.36
CA SER A 57 2.03 7.38 9.89
C SER A 57 1.10 6.16 9.83
N LEU A 58 1.66 4.98 9.61
CA LEU A 58 1.03 3.69 9.88
C LEU A 58 1.83 2.94 10.96
N LYS A 59 1.12 2.23 11.84
CA LYS A 59 1.73 1.40 12.89
C LYS A 59 1.11 0.02 12.89
N LEU A 60 1.94 -1.02 12.89
CA LEU A 60 1.48 -2.38 13.12
C LEU A 60 1.10 -2.53 14.60
N ILE A 61 -0.12 -3.01 14.87
CA ILE A 61 -0.64 -3.16 16.23
C ILE A 61 -0.92 -4.61 16.61
N ASP A 62 -1.05 -5.50 15.63
CA ASP A 62 -1.24 -6.92 15.86
C ASP A 62 -0.64 -7.73 14.70
N GLY A 63 -0.19 -8.95 14.99
CA GLY A 63 0.39 -9.84 14.00
C GLY A 63 1.79 -9.43 13.53
N ARG A 64 2.03 -9.52 12.23
CA ARG A 64 3.33 -9.27 11.63
C ARG A 64 3.24 -8.51 10.31
N HIS A 65 4.35 -7.93 9.90
CA HIS A 65 4.52 -7.33 8.57
C HIS A 65 4.52 -8.36 7.44
N ILE A 66 4.24 -7.88 6.22
CA ILE A 66 4.49 -8.62 4.98
C ILE A 66 6.00 -8.81 4.80
N VAL A 67 6.39 -10.00 4.40
CA VAL A 67 7.77 -10.35 4.06
C VAL A 67 7.88 -10.86 2.62
N ALA A 68 9.08 -10.85 2.06
CA ALA A 68 9.32 -11.12 0.64
C ALA A 68 8.89 -12.52 0.16
N THR A 69 8.78 -13.47 1.08
CA THR A 69 8.37 -14.86 0.78
C THR A 69 6.87 -15.10 0.90
N ASP A 70 6.11 -14.09 1.31
CA ASP A 70 4.67 -14.23 1.50
C ASP A 70 3.93 -14.43 0.17
N LYS A 71 2.86 -15.21 0.27
CA LYS A 71 1.88 -15.45 -0.78
C LYS A 71 0.49 -15.42 -0.18
N ASN A 72 -0.44 -14.70 -0.81
CA ASN A 72 -1.83 -14.59 -0.37
C ASN A 72 -1.95 -14.11 1.09
N LYS A 73 -1.15 -13.13 1.47
CA LYS A 73 -1.16 -12.52 2.79
C LYS A 73 -1.58 -11.05 2.70
N VAL A 74 -2.23 -10.56 3.73
CA VAL A 74 -2.72 -9.18 3.77
C VAL A 74 -2.62 -8.60 5.17
N LEU A 75 -2.31 -7.29 5.23
CA LEU A 75 -2.54 -6.45 6.40
C LEU A 75 -3.79 -5.60 6.15
N ILE A 76 -4.62 -5.44 7.17
CA ILE A 76 -5.81 -4.58 7.13
C ILE A 76 -5.77 -3.55 8.25
N HIS A 77 -6.49 -2.45 8.04
CA HIS A 77 -6.62 -1.42 9.07
C HIS A 77 -7.50 -1.90 10.23
N LYS A 78 -7.18 -1.43 11.43
CA LYS A 78 -7.90 -1.73 12.67
C LYS A 78 -9.41 -1.49 12.55
N ASP A 79 -9.81 -0.32 12.04
CA ASP A 79 -11.22 0.04 11.92
C ASP A 79 -11.97 -0.87 10.94
N LEU A 80 -11.30 -1.29 9.85
CA LEU A 80 -11.85 -2.26 8.91
C LEU A 80 -12.03 -3.63 9.58
N ALA A 81 -11.05 -4.05 10.36
CA ALA A 81 -11.10 -5.30 11.12
C ALA A 81 -12.26 -5.29 12.13
N GLU A 82 -12.40 -4.23 12.91
CA GLU A 82 -13.46 -4.08 13.91
C GLU A 82 -14.86 -4.05 13.27
N ALA A 83 -15.03 -3.25 12.20
CA ALA A 83 -16.31 -3.12 11.51
C ALA A 83 -16.80 -4.43 10.86
N ASN A 84 -15.89 -5.33 10.52
CA ASN A 84 -16.19 -6.62 9.87
C ASN A 84 -15.95 -7.82 10.78
N ASN A 85 -15.67 -7.61 12.05
CA ASN A 85 -15.38 -8.68 13.02
C ASN A 85 -14.27 -9.64 12.54
N LEU A 86 -13.18 -9.06 12.02
CA LEU A 86 -12.02 -9.77 11.50
C LEU A 86 -10.84 -9.65 12.47
N LYS A 87 -9.98 -10.67 12.47
CA LYS A 87 -8.75 -10.72 13.27
C LYS A 87 -7.62 -11.38 12.50
N VAL A 88 -6.40 -11.28 13.01
CA VAL A 88 -5.25 -12.03 12.50
C VAL A 88 -5.57 -13.53 12.47
N GLY A 89 -5.26 -14.18 11.36
CA GLY A 89 -5.56 -15.57 11.07
C GLY A 89 -6.85 -15.79 10.28
N ASP A 90 -7.75 -14.80 10.22
CA ASP A 90 -8.94 -14.90 9.39
C ASP A 90 -8.57 -14.73 7.91
N THR A 91 -9.45 -15.23 7.04
CA THR A 91 -9.29 -15.17 5.59
C THR A 91 -10.37 -14.27 5.01
N ILE A 92 -9.97 -13.40 4.08
CA ILE A 92 -10.89 -12.60 3.27
C ILE A 92 -10.81 -13.07 1.82
N LYS A 93 -11.96 -13.06 1.15
CA LYS A 93 -12.04 -13.44 -0.27
C LYS A 93 -11.92 -12.21 -1.15
N ALA A 94 -10.95 -12.23 -2.04
CA ALA A 94 -10.66 -11.16 -2.98
C ALA A 94 -10.77 -11.64 -4.42
N THR A 95 -11.25 -10.76 -5.27
CA THR A 95 -11.27 -10.96 -6.72
C THR A 95 -10.62 -9.75 -7.40
N LYS A 96 -10.12 -9.96 -8.61
CA LYS A 96 -9.68 -8.85 -9.44
C LYS A 96 -10.85 -7.94 -9.73
N SER A 97 -10.69 -6.64 -9.52
CA SER A 97 -11.77 -5.68 -9.76
C SER A 97 -12.17 -5.62 -11.22
N ALA A 98 -13.48 -5.66 -11.47
CA ALA A 98 -14.04 -5.42 -12.80
C ALA A 98 -13.86 -3.97 -13.29
N GLY A 99 -13.54 -3.04 -12.38
CA GLY A 99 -13.25 -1.64 -12.69
C GLY A 99 -11.80 -1.39 -13.11
N ASP A 100 -10.93 -2.38 -13.01
CA ASP A 100 -9.56 -2.26 -13.49
C ASP A 100 -9.51 -2.47 -15.00
N PHE A 101 -9.18 -1.41 -15.74
CA PHE A 101 -9.09 -1.42 -17.22
C PHE A 101 -8.07 -2.44 -17.76
N ASN A 102 -7.14 -2.90 -16.95
CA ASN A 102 -6.20 -3.97 -17.30
C ASN A 102 -6.75 -5.37 -17.02
N ALA A 103 -7.96 -5.48 -16.50
CA ALA A 103 -8.57 -6.73 -16.07
C ALA A 103 -9.13 -7.60 -17.19
N SER A 104 -9.11 -7.15 -18.44
CA SER A 104 -9.85 -7.80 -19.56
C SER A 104 -9.36 -9.19 -19.96
N THR A 105 -8.27 -9.69 -19.39
CA THR A 105 -7.61 -10.92 -19.88
C THR A 105 -7.44 -12.03 -18.85
N LEU A 106 -7.82 -11.83 -17.58
CA LEU A 106 -7.58 -12.85 -16.57
C LEU A 106 -8.88 -13.46 -16.04
N SER A 107 -8.87 -14.78 -15.90
CA SER A 107 -9.95 -15.56 -15.31
C SER A 107 -10.41 -14.97 -13.98
N LYS A 108 -11.72 -14.90 -13.78
CA LYS A 108 -12.32 -14.63 -12.45
C LYS A 108 -11.94 -15.77 -11.51
N SER A 109 -10.79 -15.66 -10.88
CA SER A 109 -10.43 -16.56 -9.79
C SER A 109 -10.53 -15.79 -8.48
N ASP A 110 -11.26 -16.38 -7.54
CA ASP A 110 -11.31 -15.90 -6.18
C ASP A 110 -10.01 -16.29 -5.49
N TYR A 111 -9.43 -15.35 -4.73
CA TYR A 111 -8.24 -15.56 -3.92
C TYR A 111 -8.60 -15.40 -2.46
N ASP A 112 -8.20 -16.38 -1.66
CA ASP A 112 -8.28 -16.28 -0.23
C ASP A 112 -7.01 -15.62 0.30
N LEU A 113 -7.16 -14.45 0.93
CA LEU A 113 -6.06 -13.72 1.56
C LEU A 113 -6.13 -13.90 3.06
N GLU A 114 -5.08 -14.44 3.65
CA GLU A 114 -4.96 -14.56 5.10
C GLU A 114 -4.50 -13.24 5.71
N ILE A 115 -5.23 -12.75 6.70
CA ILE A 115 -4.84 -11.58 7.49
C ILE A 115 -3.69 -11.98 8.42
N VAL A 116 -2.50 -11.43 8.18
CA VAL A 116 -1.31 -11.70 8.99
C VAL A 116 -0.95 -10.55 9.92
N GLY A 117 -1.54 -9.38 9.73
CA GLY A 117 -1.33 -8.24 10.59
C GLY A 117 -2.44 -7.21 10.50
N ILE A 118 -2.54 -6.42 11.54
CA ILE A 118 -3.46 -5.29 11.66
C ILE A 118 -2.64 -4.05 11.94
N PHE A 119 -2.95 -2.96 11.22
CA PHE A 119 -2.31 -1.68 11.41
C PHE A 119 -3.32 -0.59 11.77
N GLU A 120 -2.84 0.48 12.36
CA GLU A 120 -3.57 1.73 12.57
C GLU A 120 -2.87 2.88 11.86
N SER A 121 -3.61 3.95 11.60
CA SER A 121 -3.09 5.19 11.03
C SER A 121 -3.10 6.30 12.05
N GLU A 122 -2.12 7.22 11.96
CA GLU A 122 -2.18 8.46 12.70
C GLU A 122 -3.35 9.30 12.16
N ASN A 123 -4.16 9.76 13.09
CA ASN A 123 -5.28 10.67 12.99
C ASN A 123 -5.66 11.07 11.55
N THR A 124 -6.74 10.52 11.07
CA THR A 124 -7.27 10.91 9.78
C THR A 124 -8.66 11.47 9.93
N GLU A 125 -8.84 12.68 9.46
CA GLU A 125 -10.18 13.09 9.09
C GLU A 125 -10.64 12.11 8.00
N ARG A 126 -11.67 11.32 8.26
CA ARG A 126 -12.30 10.46 7.27
C ARG A 126 -13.01 11.29 6.21
N ALA A 127 -12.20 12.02 5.45
CA ALA A 127 -12.64 12.93 4.40
C ALA A 127 -12.16 12.43 3.03
N GLY A 128 -12.88 12.76 1.99
CA GLY A 128 -12.51 12.37 0.63
C GLY A 128 -13.21 11.11 0.16
N HIS A 129 -12.62 10.46 -0.84
CA HIS A 129 -13.14 9.22 -1.40
C HIS A 129 -12.71 8.02 -0.58
N LYS A 130 -13.59 7.01 -0.45
CA LYS A 130 -13.28 5.78 0.31
C LYS A 130 -11.96 5.11 -0.08
N LEU A 131 -11.57 5.18 -1.35
CA LEU A 131 -10.32 4.57 -1.86
C LEU A 131 -9.05 5.34 -1.46
N GLU A 132 -9.19 6.57 -0.97
CA GLU A 132 -8.06 7.38 -0.49
C GLU A 132 -7.84 7.25 1.02
N MET A 133 -8.79 6.64 1.71
CA MET A 133 -8.76 6.47 3.16
C MET A 133 -7.84 5.32 3.56
N PRO A 134 -6.91 5.52 4.50
CA PRO A 134 -6.04 4.45 5.00
C PRO A 134 -6.82 3.30 5.65
N GLU A 135 -8.02 3.56 6.17
CA GLU A 135 -8.92 2.57 6.74
C GLU A 135 -9.37 1.51 5.70
N ASN A 136 -9.36 1.86 4.42
CA ASN A 136 -9.75 0.98 3.32
C ASN A 136 -8.54 0.53 2.47
N LEU A 137 -7.32 0.76 2.93
CA LEU A 137 -6.11 0.29 2.28
C LEU A 137 -5.82 -1.16 2.67
N LEU A 138 -5.61 -2.01 1.67
CA LEU A 138 -5.08 -3.36 1.85
C LEU A 138 -3.59 -3.36 1.51
N ILE A 139 -2.78 -3.94 2.39
CA ILE A 139 -1.34 -4.12 2.17
C ILE A 139 -1.08 -5.61 1.99
N THR A 140 -0.67 -6.01 0.79
CA THR A 140 -0.44 -7.41 0.45
C THR A 140 1.00 -7.66 0.03
N ASP A 141 1.33 -8.91 -0.26
CA ASP A 141 2.62 -9.32 -0.80
C ASP A 141 2.70 -9.13 -2.33
N VAL A 142 3.91 -9.02 -2.84
CA VAL A 142 4.16 -8.81 -4.29
C VAL A 142 3.73 -10.01 -5.11
N ASP A 143 3.90 -11.24 -4.61
CA ASP A 143 3.53 -12.46 -5.33
C ASP A 143 2.02 -12.51 -5.64
N THR A 144 1.20 -12.07 -4.69
CA THR A 144 -0.26 -11.98 -4.86
C THR A 144 -0.63 -11.06 -6.03
N ILE A 145 -0.05 -9.87 -6.08
CA ILE A 145 -0.34 -8.92 -7.18
C ILE A 145 0.24 -9.43 -8.51
N LYS A 146 1.43 -10.01 -8.53
CA LYS A 146 1.99 -10.64 -9.73
C LYS A 146 1.05 -11.70 -10.29
N THR A 147 0.54 -12.57 -9.43
CA THR A 147 -0.38 -13.65 -9.83
C THR A 147 -1.70 -13.10 -10.35
N LEU A 148 -2.30 -12.15 -9.62
CA LEU A 148 -3.57 -11.54 -9.99
C LEU A 148 -3.51 -10.78 -11.31
N TYR A 149 -2.42 -10.08 -11.58
CA TYR A 149 -2.25 -9.28 -12.81
C TYR A 149 -1.49 -10.02 -13.92
N GLY A 150 -1.05 -11.25 -13.67
CA GLY A 150 -0.33 -12.06 -14.66
C GLY A 150 1.06 -11.50 -15.01
N TYR A 151 1.72 -10.83 -14.07
CA TYR A 151 3.07 -10.34 -14.30
C TYR A 151 4.10 -11.48 -14.20
N SER A 152 4.96 -11.60 -15.21
CA SER A 152 6.16 -12.43 -15.11
C SER A 152 7.24 -11.72 -14.29
N ASP A 153 8.21 -12.48 -13.77
CA ASP A 153 9.26 -11.95 -12.90
C ASP A 153 10.05 -10.77 -13.49
N GLY A 154 10.25 -10.77 -14.81
CA GLY A 154 10.93 -9.67 -15.51
C GLY A 154 10.07 -8.46 -15.85
N ASN A 155 8.75 -8.54 -15.62
CA ASN A 155 7.79 -7.50 -16.03
C ASN A 155 7.13 -6.77 -14.85
N VAL A 156 7.54 -7.05 -13.63
CA VAL A 156 7.01 -6.34 -12.46
C VAL A 156 7.52 -4.91 -12.46
N LYS A 157 6.59 -3.96 -12.50
CA LYS A 157 6.90 -2.53 -12.42
C LYS A 157 6.65 -2.05 -10.99
N TYR A 158 7.72 -1.92 -10.23
CA TYR A 158 7.64 -1.31 -8.91
C TYR A 158 7.43 0.19 -9.03
N THR A 159 6.52 0.74 -8.23
CA THR A 159 6.24 2.17 -8.18
C THR A 159 7.33 2.91 -7.43
N ASN A 160 7.82 2.31 -6.33
CA ASN A 160 8.91 2.84 -5.54
C ASN A 160 9.73 1.73 -4.87
N ALA A 161 10.87 2.11 -4.35
CA ALA A 161 11.66 1.30 -3.44
C ALA A 161 12.19 2.19 -2.31
N THR A 162 12.15 1.68 -1.09
CA THR A 162 12.63 2.36 0.11
C THR A 162 13.78 1.57 0.70
N PHE A 163 14.89 2.22 0.94
CA PHE A 163 16.07 1.62 1.55
C PHE A 163 16.32 2.28 2.91
N ASN A 164 16.44 1.46 3.93
CA ASN A 164 16.90 1.90 5.23
C ASN A 164 18.37 1.57 5.39
N THR A 165 19.20 2.56 5.75
CA THR A 165 20.64 2.39 5.90
C THR A 165 21.16 3.20 7.08
N ASP A 166 22.06 2.58 7.85
CA ASP A 166 22.82 3.22 8.92
C ASP A 166 24.11 3.88 8.39
N THR A 167 24.38 3.73 7.08
CA THR A 167 25.56 4.31 6.45
C THR A 167 25.24 5.63 5.77
N ASP A 168 26.29 6.38 5.45
CA ASP A 168 26.22 7.62 4.70
C ASP A 168 25.34 7.44 3.44
N VAL A 169 24.22 8.16 3.41
CA VAL A 169 23.23 8.10 2.33
C VAL A 169 23.84 8.45 0.98
N ASP A 170 24.80 9.37 0.93
CA ASP A 170 25.46 9.75 -0.32
C ASP A 170 26.29 8.63 -0.91
N LYS A 171 26.95 7.83 -0.07
CA LYS A 171 27.69 6.65 -0.53
C LYS A 171 26.75 5.55 -1.05
N VAL A 172 25.58 5.39 -0.43
CA VAL A 172 24.57 4.43 -0.89
C VAL A 172 23.96 4.89 -2.20
N THR A 173 23.63 6.18 -2.32
CA THR A 173 23.07 6.78 -3.53
C THR A 173 24.02 6.67 -4.72
N SER A 174 25.32 6.89 -4.53
CA SER A 174 26.31 6.73 -5.60
C SER A 174 26.40 5.29 -6.11
N LYS A 175 26.25 4.30 -5.21
CA LYS A 175 26.21 2.88 -5.60
C LYS A 175 24.96 2.50 -6.39
N PHE A 176 23.82 3.16 -6.15
CA PHE A 176 22.61 2.91 -6.95
C PHE A 176 22.80 3.36 -8.40
N LYS A 177 23.53 4.44 -8.64
CA LYS A 177 23.80 4.94 -9.99
C LYS A 177 24.62 3.96 -10.85
N ASP A 178 25.33 3.04 -10.23
CA ASP A 178 26.04 1.94 -10.91
C ASP A 178 25.10 0.83 -11.38
N ILE A 179 23.84 0.81 -10.95
CA ILE A 179 22.85 -0.15 -11.44
C ILE A 179 22.45 0.28 -12.86
N PRO A 180 22.54 -0.65 -13.86
CA PRO A 180 22.24 -0.31 -15.25
C PRO A 180 20.72 -0.16 -15.46
N THR A 181 20.23 1.06 -15.28
CA THR A 181 18.85 1.46 -15.52
C THR A 181 18.80 2.88 -16.04
N ASP A 182 17.69 3.26 -16.65
CA ASP A 182 17.45 4.65 -17.07
C ASP A 182 17.04 5.49 -15.86
N TRP A 183 18.02 6.08 -15.20
CA TRP A 183 17.82 6.90 -14.00
C TRP A 183 17.01 8.18 -14.25
N ASN A 184 16.80 8.59 -15.50
CA ASN A 184 15.92 9.72 -15.81
C ASN A 184 14.45 9.45 -15.49
N LYS A 185 14.10 8.18 -15.31
CA LYS A 185 12.75 7.76 -14.92
C LYS A 185 12.52 7.70 -13.42
N TYR A 186 13.55 7.94 -12.62
CA TYR A 186 13.48 7.79 -11.16
C TYR A 186 13.94 9.06 -10.47
N THR A 187 13.28 9.37 -9.37
CA THR A 187 13.70 10.41 -8.42
C THR A 187 14.20 9.73 -7.16
N ILE A 188 15.40 10.07 -6.72
CA ILE A 188 15.93 9.64 -5.43
C ILE A 188 15.64 10.73 -4.42
N VAL A 189 14.89 10.39 -3.38
CA VAL A 189 14.51 11.28 -2.27
C VAL A 189 15.17 10.76 -1.00
N LYS A 190 15.90 11.61 -0.31
CA LYS A 190 16.44 11.32 1.02
C LYS A 190 15.44 11.77 2.07
N SER A 191 15.26 10.99 3.13
CA SER A 191 14.34 11.35 4.23
C SER A 191 14.72 12.67 4.92
N GLU A 192 16.00 12.97 5.00
CA GLU A 192 16.51 14.24 5.53
C GLU A 192 16.05 15.44 4.69
N ASP A 193 16.08 15.32 3.36
CA ASP A 193 15.61 16.39 2.46
C ASP A 193 14.11 16.62 2.60
N THR A 194 13.34 15.56 2.80
CA THR A 194 11.89 15.64 3.03
C THR A 194 11.58 16.30 4.36
N PHE A 195 12.32 15.98 5.42
CA PHE A 195 12.16 16.60 6.74
C PHE A 195 12.49 18.09 6.72
N LEU A 196 13.59 18.49 6.05
CA LEU A 196 13.96 19.89 5.87
C LEU A 196 12.93 20.68 5.06
N ALA A 197 12.36 20.08 4.02
CA ALA A 197 11.30 20.71 3.23
C ALA A 197 10.03 20.94 4.04
N LEU A 198 9.64 19.99 4.88
CA LEU A 198 8.48 20.10 5.77
C LEU A 198 8.72 21.16 6.86
N SER A 199 9.88 21.17 7.51
CA SER A 199 10.21 22.17 8.54
C SER A 199 10.20 23.59 7.98
N LYS A 200 10.75 23.80 6.79
CA LYS A 200 10.70 25.11 6.11
C LYS A 200 9.29 25.55 5.75
N SER A 201 8.39 24.62 5.42
CA SER A 201 7.00 24.95 5.14
C SER A 201 6.25 25.38 6.40
N PHE A 202 6.54 24.78 7.54
CA PHE A 202 5.96 25.18 8.84
C PHE A 202 6.48 26.55 9.30
N ASP A 203 7.79 26.82 9.17
CA ASP A 203 8.39 28.13 9.49
C ASP A 203 7.83 29.27 8.62
N SER A 204 7.27 28.96 7.46
CA SER A 204 6.65 29.95 6.57
C SER A 204 5.21 30.28 6.93
N LEU A 205 4.54 29.43 7.74
CA LEU A 205 3.16 29.64 8.20
C LEU A 205 3.06 30.48 9.48
N ASP A 206 4.16 30.61 10.22
CA ASP A 206 4.26 31.39 11.46
C ASP A 206 4.70 32.86 11.25
N LYS A 207 4.70 33.37 10.01
CA LYS A 207 4.96 34.75 9.64
C LYS A 207 3.75 35.41 9.01
#